data_64ba0120c1c330de39e77dc86da52a28
#
_entry.id   64ba0120c1c330de39e77dc86da52a28
#
_cell.length_a   1.000
_cell.length_b   1.000
_cell.length_c   1.000
_cell.angle_alpha   90.00
_cell.angle_beta   90.00
_cell.angle_gamma   90.00
#
_symmetry.space_group_name_H-M   'P 1'
#
loop_
_entity.id
_entity.type
_entity.pdbx_description
1 polymer ?
#
loop_
_entity_poly.entity_id
_entity_poly.type
_entity_poly.pdbx_seq_one_letter_code
_entity_poly.pdbx_strand_id
1 'polypeptide(L)'
;MASSAQDNSRIVSVRLPDELIRRLDRYLDWRETSGRVKCSRNAAMREALRLWLDDQEQLAGFVSPETLRGQFRTAYDHVNQGDAWGLISRLRQQLQWPQERFDTVLEGLRADGHVELARAKPNETPAPAPHESYTVHGHCYVRLRWHD
;
A
#
# COMPACT_ATOMS: atom_id res chain seq x y z
N MET A 1 -1.16 22.19 16.99
CA MET A 1 -2.46 21.50 17.21
C MET A 1 -2.31 20.10 16.64
N ALA A 2 -2.23 19.09 17.50
CA ALA A 2 -2.09 17.70 17.06
C ALA A 2 -3.46 17.20 16.60
N SER A 3 -3.57 16.87 15.31
CA SER A 3 -4.73 16.16 14.76
C SER A 3 -4.71 14.75 15.32
N SER A 4 -5.61 14.42 16.24
CA SER A 4 -5.83 13.07 16.71
C SER A 4 -6.39 12.27 15.53
N ALA A 5 -5.59 11.36 14.98
CA ALA A 5 -6.09 10.33 14.10
C ALA A 5 -7.22 9.59 14.85
N GLN A 6 -8.44 9.74 14.39
CA GLN A 6 -9.57 8.96 14.88
C GLN A 6 -9.30 7.50 14.55
N ASP A 7 -8.98 6.73 15.59
CA ASP A 7 -8.89 5.28 15.49
C ASP A 7 -10.28 4.73 15.14
N ASN A 8 -10.50 4.46 13.85
CA ASN A 8 -11.76 3.93 13.30
C ASN A 8 -11.91 2.43 13.61
N SER A 9 -11.63 2.02 14.85
CA SER A 9 -11.74 0.63 15.27
C SER A 9 -13.21 0.19 15.28
N ARG A 10 -13.50 -0.93 14.59
CA ARG A 10 -14.81 -1.60 14.63
C ARG A 10 -14.73 -2.81 15.54
N ILE A 11 -15.78 -3.03 16.34
CA ILE A 11 -15.89 -4.25 17.14
C ILE A 11 -16.36 -5.38 16.23
N VAL A 12 -15.55 -6.42 16.12
CA VAL A 12 -15.90 -7.67 15.43
C VAL A 12 -15.90 -8.79 16.44
N SER A 13 -17.02 -9.52 16.55
CA SER A 13 -17.14 -10.67 17.45
C SER A 13 -16.89 -11.95 16.66
N VAL A 14 -15.93 -12.74 17.12
CA VAL A 14 -15.57 -14.03 16.52
C VAL A 14 -15.75 -15.14 17.56
N ARG A 15 -16.43 -16.23 17.16
CA ARG A 15 -16.50 -17.45 17.97
C ARG A 15 -15.28 -18.32 17.64
N LEU A 16 -14.46 -18.60 18.64
CA LEU A 16 -13.30 -19.46 18.53
C LEU A 16 -13.63 -20.84 19.13
N PRO A 17 -13.15 -21.94 18.53
CA PRO A 17 -13.18 -23.27 19.14
C PRO A 17 -12.43 -23.27 20.49
N ASP A 18 -12.93 -24.04 21.47
CA ASP A 18 -12.31 -24.15 22.79
C ASP A 18 -10.85 -24.59 22.76
N GLU A 19 -10.48 -25.39 21.78
CA GLU A 19 -9.11 -25.82 21.57
C GLU A 19 -8.17 -24.64 21.23
N LEU A 20 -8.61 -23.72 20.39
CA LEU A 20 -7.83 -22.51 20.06
C LEU A 20 -7.71 -21.58 21.26
N ILE A 21 -8.77 -21.46 22.06
CA ILE A 21 -8.75 -20.67 23.30
C ILE A 21 -7.71 -21.25 24.25
N ARG A 22 -7.73 -22.58 24.48
CA ARG A 22 -6.75 -23.26 25.36
C ARG A 22 -5.30 -23.12 24.85
N ARG A 23 -5.08 -23.14 23.55
CA ARG A 23 -3.75 -22.92 22.96
C ARG A 23 -3.28 -21.49 23.16
N LEU A 24 -4.18 -20.52 23.00
CA LEU A 24 -3.89 -19.10 23.24
C LEU A 24 -3.53 -18.86 24.72
N ASP A 25 -4.28 -19.43 25.65
CA ASP A 25 -4.00 -19.30 27.08
C ASP A 25 -2.63 -19.87 27.44
N ARG A 26 -2.31 -21.09 26.97
CA ARG A 26 -0.97 -21.68 27.17
C ARG A 26 0.16 -20.81 26.59
N TYR A 27 -0.07 -20.19 25.46
CA TYR A 27 0.91 -19.26 24.87
C TYR A 27 1.09 -18.00 25.72
N LEU A 28 0.01 -17.44 26.25
CA LEU A 28 0.07 -16.24 27.10
C LEU A 28 0.78 -16.54 28.43
N ASP A 29 0.49 -17.69 29.05
CA ASP A 29 1.15 -18.15 30.28
C ASP A 29 2.66 -18.36 30.05
N TRP A 30 3.02 -18.99 28.93
CA TRP A 30 4.43 -19.14 28.56
C TRP A 30 5.11 -17.80 28.34
N ARG A 31 4.44 -16.85 27.70
CA ARG A 31 4.97 -15.51 27.43
C ARG A 31 5.22 -14.75 28.73
N GLU A 32 4.30 -14.84 29.70
CA GLU A 32 4.42 -14.20 31.01
C GLU A 32 5.58 -14.83 31.83
N THR A 33 5.69 -16.15 31.84
CA THR A 33 6.78 -16.86 32.56
C THR A 33 8.15 -16.66 31.89
N SER A 34 8.20 -16.35 30.61
CA SER A 34 9.45 -16.05 29.86
C SER A 34 9.94 -14.61 30.02
N GLY A 35 9.37 -13.83 30.95
CA GLY A 35 9.78 -12.45 31.25
C GLY A 35 9.39 -11.41 30.17
N ARG A 36 8.46 -11.77 29.29
CA ARG A 36 7.90 -10.85 28.28
C ARG A 36 6.74 -10.06 28.88
N VAL A 37 6.48 -8.88 28.29
CA VAL A 37 5.38 -8.01 28.73
C VAL A 37 4.05 -8.75 28.72
N LYS A 38 3.29 -8.64 29.81
CA LYS A 38 1.94 -9.20 29.94
C LYS A 38 1.05 -8.69 28.81
N CYS A 39 0.39 -9.60 28.13
CA CYS A 39 -0.47 -9.31 26.99
C CYS A 39 -1.87 -9.87 27.22
N SER A 40 -2.90 -9.09 26.93
CA SER A 40 -4.29 -9.59 26.99
C SER A 40 -4.58 -10.52 25.79
N ARG A 41 -5.57 -11.42 25.93
CA ARG A 41 -6.05 -12.27 24.82
C ARG A 41 -6.36 -11.45 23.57
N ASN A 42 -7.07 -10.34 23.74
CA ASN A 42 -7.46 -9.48 22.60
C ASN A 42 -6.25 -8.84 21.91
N ALA A 43 -5.23 -8.44 22.66
CA ALA A 43 -4.01 -7.88 22.10
C ALA A 43 -3.20 -8.95 21.36
N ALA A 44 -3.08 -10.16 21.93
CA ALA A 44 -2.40 -11.27 21.28
C ALA A 44 -3.13 -11.72 20.00
N MET A 45 -4.46 -11.79 20.01
CA MET A 45 -5.23 -12.13 18.82
C MET A 45 -5.10 -11.07 17.72
N ARG A 46 -5.13 -9.78 18.06
CA ARG A 46 -4.92 -8.71 17.06
C ARG A 46 -3.53 -8.78 16.44
N GLU A 47 -2.51 -9.02 17.26
CA GLU A 47 -1.13 -9.17 16.77
C GLU A 47 -0.98 -10.38 15.86
N ALA A 48 -1.53 -11.53 16.28
CA ALA A 48 -1.51 -12.76 15.49
C ALA A 48 -2.27 -12.61 14.17
N LEU A 49 -3.45 -11.97 14.19
CA LEU A 49 -4.23 -11.73 12.99
C LEU A 49 -3.50 -10.78 12.03
N ARG A 50 -2.87 -9.72 12.54
CA ARG A 50 -2.08 -8.81 11.73
C ARG A 50 -0.92 -9.54 11.05
N LEU A 51 -0.12 -10.29 11.81
CA LEU A 51 1.00 -11.07 11.26
C LEU A 51 0.55 -12.11 10.23
N TRP A 52 -0.58 -12.77 10.48
CA TRP A 52 -1.15 -13.72 9.53
C TRP A 52 -1.63 -13.04 8.24
N LEU A 53 -2.29 -11.87 8.34
CA LEU A 53 -2.70 -11.10 7.18
C LEU A 53 -1.48 -10.61 6.39
N ASP A 54 -0.47 -10.08 7.05
CA ASP A 54 0.78 -9.64 6.41
C ASP A 54 1.43 -10.81 5.63
N ASP A 55 1.46 -12.02 6.22
CA ASP A 55 1.97 -13.22 5.57
C ASP A 55 1.10 -13.66 4.36
N GLN A 56 -0.23 -13.66 4.52
CA GLN A 56 -1.15 -13.99 3.44
C GLN A 56 -1.09 -12.97 2.29
N GLU A 57 -0.97 -11.69 2.60
CA GLU A 57 -0.81 -10.64 1.62
C GLU A 57 0.47 -10.82 0.81
N GLN A 58 1.58 -11.21 1.46
CA GLN A 58 2.84 -11.53 0.78
C GLN A 58 2.70 -12.77 -0.12
N LEU A 59 2.12 -13.86 0.38
CA LEU A 59 1.94 -15.11 -0.36
C LEU A 59 0.99 -14.97 -1.54
N ALA A 60 -0.10 -14.22 -1.37
CA ALA A 60 -1.08 -13.98 -2.42
C ALA A 60 -0.66 -12.88 -3.41
N GLY A 61 0.47 -12.20 -3.16
CA GLY A 61 0.84 -10.98 -3.89
C GLY A 61 -0.17 -9.85 -3.70
N PHE A 62 -1.04 -9.99 -2.69
CA PHE A 62 -2.01 -8.98 -2.31
C PHE A 62 -1.34 -8.01 -1.33
N VAL A 63 -1.08 -6.83 -1.80
CA VAL A 63 -0.51 -5.75 -0.98
C VAL A 63 -1.62 -4.76 -0.69
N SER A 64 -1.75 -4.32 0.57
CA SER A 64 -2.81 -3.37 0.92
C SER A 64 -2.71 -2.08 0.09
N PRO A 65 -3.85 -1.43 -0.24
CA PRO A 65 -3.84 -0.18 -0.99
C PRO A 65 -2.93 0.90 -0.35
N GLU A 66 -2.88 0.95 0.98
CA GLU A 66 -2.03 1.89 1.71
C GLU A 66 -0.55 1.57 1.56
N THR A 67 -0.18 0.29 1.60
CA THR A 67 1.20 -0.15 1.36
C THR A 67 1.63 0.16 -0.06
N LEU A 68 0.76 -0.12 -1.05
CA LEU A 68 1.03 0.21 -2.46
C LEU A 68 1.19 1.71 -2.67
N ARG A 69 0.33 2.52 -2.04
CA ARG A 69 0.44 3.98 -2.06
C ARG A 69 1.76 4.46 -1.45
N GLY A 70 2.15 3.90 -0.30
CA GLY A 70 3.43 4.22 0.35
C GLY A 70 4.64 3.88 -0.52
N GLN A 71 4.63 2.70 -1.15
CA GLN A 71 5.67 2.28 -2.09
C GLN A 71 5.72 3.20 -3.32
N PHE A 72 4.56 3.56 -3.87
CA PHE A 72 4.48 4.47 -5.01
C PHE A 72 5.01 5.85 -4.66
N ARG A 73 4.65 6.40 -3.48
CA ARG A 73 5.16 7.69 -2.98
C ARG A 73 6.68 7.66 -2.83
N THR A 74 7.21 6.64 -2.17
CA THR A 74 8.66 6.49 -1.97
C THR A 74 9.40 6.43 -3.31
N ALA A 75 8.86 5.68 -4.28
CA ALA A 75 9.43 5.59 -5.62
C ALA A 75 9.37 6.95 -6.34
N TYR A 76 8.25 7.66 -6.23
CA TYR A 76 8.09 8.99 -6.80
C TYR A 76 9.13 9.98 -6.26
N ASP A 77 9.29 10.04 -4.93
CA ASP A 77 10.25 10.95 -4.30
C ASP A 77 11.69 10.62 -4.72
N HIS A 78 12.01 9.32 -4.85
CA HIS A 78 13.32 8.87 -5.31
C HIS A 78 13.61 9.25 -6.76
N VAL A 79 12.64 9.08 -7.65
CA VAL A 79 12.79 9.35 -9.09
C VAL A 79 12.76 10.84 -9.39
N ASN A 80 11.95 11.59 -8.64
CA ASN A 80 11.64 12.99 -8.94
C ASN A 80 12.74 13.97 -8.50
N GLN A 81 13.51 13.64 -7.45
CA GLN A 81 14.66 14.43 -6.94
C GLN A 81 14.40 15.95 -6.80
N GLY A 82 13.14 16.31 -6.54
CA GLY A 82 12.71 17.71 -6.37
C GLY A 82 12.16 18.38 -7.62
N ASP A 83 12.08 17.69 -8.76
CA ASP A 83 11.38 18.19 -9.93
C ASP A 83 9.86 18.27 -9.68
N ALA A 84 9.18 19.24 -10.29
CA ALA A 84 7.73 19.39 -10.15
C ALA A 84 6.93 18.23 -10.80
N TRP A 85 7.51 17.53 -11.76
CA TRP A 85 6.88 16.47 -12.54
C TRP A 85 7.78 15.24 -12.67
N GLY A 86 7.29 14.08 -12.22
CA GLY A 86 7.95 12.79 -12.40
C GLY A 86 7.57 12.11 -13.71
N LEU A 87 8.51 11.39 -14.34
CA LEU A 87 8.23 10.60 -15.54
C LEU A 87 7.63 9.25 -15.17
N ILE A 88 6.51 8.89 -15.79
CA ILE A 88 5.83 7.59 -15.59
C ILE A 88 6.77 6.43 -15.95
N SER A 89 7.54 6.54 -17.01
CA SER A 89 8.51 5.52 -17.43
C SER A 89 9.56 5.22 -16.35
N ARG A 90 10.09 6.24 -15.69
CA ARG A 90 11.07 6.06 -14.59
C ARG A 90 10.43 5.41 -13.36
N LEU A 91 9.19 5.78 -13.03
CA LEU A 91 8.45 5.16 -11.94
C LEU A 91 8.17 3.68 -12.19
N ARG A 92 7.79 3.31 -13.42
CA ARG A 92 7.61 1.90 -13.80
C ARG A 92 8.90 1.11 -13.66
N GLN A 93 10.04 1.69 -14.11
CA GLN A 93 11.36 1.07 -13.96
C GLN A 93 11.76 0.91 -12.49
N GLN A 94 11.46 1.89 -11.64
CA GLN A 94 11.79 1.85 -10.22
C GLN A 94 10.94 0.84 -9.45
N LEU A 95 9.64 0.78 -9.72
CA LEU A 95 8.70 -0.09 -9.01
C LEU A 95 8.74 -1.54 -9.52
N GLN A 96 9.07 -1.75 -10.79
CA GLN A 96 9.07 -3.06 -11.47
C GLN A 96 7.76 -3.85 -11.29
N TRP A 97 6.66 -3.13 -11.08
CA TRP A 97 5.35 -3.75 -10.95
C TRP A 97 4.82 -4.22 -12.31
N PRO A 98 3.98 -5.28 -12.34
CA PRO A 98 3.18 -5.58 -13.51
C PRO A 98 2.38 -4.36 -13.95
N GLN A 99 2.22 -4.17 -15.25
CA GLN A 99 1.54 -3.00 -15.83
C GLN A 99 0.15 -2.79 -15.22
N GLU A 100 -0.63 -3.85 -15.11
CA GLU A 100 -1.98 -3.81 -14.56
C GLU A 100 -2.01 -3.28 -13.10
N ARG A 101 -1.07 -3.74 -12.26
CA ARG A 101 -0.95 -3.26 -10.87
C ARG A 101 -0.59 -1.78 -10.84
N PHE A 102 0.38 -1.37 -11.64
CA PHE A 102 0.81 0.03 -11.70
C PHE A 102 -0.36 0.92 -12.13
N ASP A 103 -1.09 0.53 -13.18
CA ASP A 103 -2.20 1.29 -13.73
C ASP A 103 -3.37 1.39 -12.73
N THR A 104 -3.68 0.30 -12.03
CA THR A 104 -4.72 0.28 -10.99
C THR A 104 -4.38 1.21 -9.83
N VAL A 105 -3.15 1.18 -9.34
CA VAL A 105 -2.71 2.06 -8.24
C VAL A 105 -2.70 3.52 -8.69
N LEU A 106 -2.19 3.79 -9.87
CA LEU A 106 -2.14 5.15 -10.43
C LEU A 106 -3.55 5.74 -10.62
N GLU A 107 -4.50 4.93 -11.08
CA GLU A 107 -5.90 5.35 -11.24
C GLU A 107 -6.54 5.65 -9.87
N GLY A 108 -6.30 4.81 -8.87
CA GLY A 108 -6.76 5.06 -7.50
C GLY A 108 -6.20 6.37 -6.94
N LEU A 109 -4.89 6.59 -7.05
CA LEU A 109 -4.23 7.82 -6.59
C LEU A 109 -4.78 9.06 -7.30
N ARG A 110 -5.10 8.94 -8.60
CA ARG A 110 -5.72 10.01 -9.38
C ARG A 110 -7.14 10.30 -8.91
N ALA A 111 -7.94 9.26 -8.69
CA ALA A 111 -9.32 9.39 -8.22
C ALA A 111 -9.39 10.02 -6.82
N ASP A 112 -8.43 9.71 -5.96
CA ASP A 112 -8.29 10.28 -4.61
C ASP A 112 -7.69 11.70 -4.61
N GLY A 113 -7.29 12.23 -5.78
CA GLY A 113 -6.72 13.56 -5.92
C GLY A 113 -5.26 13.70 -5.48
N HIS A 114 -4.56 12.57 -5.22
CA HIS A 114 -3.16 12.58 -4.81
C HIS A 114 -2.18 12.81 -5.95
N VAL A 115 -2.59 12.53 -7.18
CA VAL A 115 -1.74 12.74 -8.35
C VAL A 115 -2.48 13.47 -9.45
N GLU A 116 -1.76 14.35 -10.12
CA GLU A 116 -2.16 15.01 -11.36
C GLU A 116 -1.34 14.42 -12.52
N LEU A 117 -2.00 14.20 -13.66
CA LEU A 117 -1.38 13.63 -14.84
C LEU A 117 -1.22 14.66 -15.95
N ALA A 118 -0.04 14.71 -16.58
CA ALA A 118 0.22 15.55 -17.73
C ALA A 118 0.37 14.69 -19.00
N ARG A 119 -0.31 15.13 -20.07
CA ARG A 119 -0.26 14.51 -21.40
C ARG A 119 1.10 14.69 -22.06
N ALA A 120 1.43 13.78 -22.94
CA ALA A 120 2.51 13.98 -23.91
C ALA A 120 2.23 15.26 -24.73
N LYS A 121 3.26 16.06 -25.00
CA LYS A 121 3.11 17.21 -25.88
C LYS A 121 2.91 16.71 -27.32
N PRO A 122 2.07 17.40 -28.13
CA PRO A 122 1.81 16.98 -29.51
C PRO A 122 3.06 16.84 -30.40
N ASN A 123 4.16 17.49 -30.01
CA ASN A 123 5.42 17.50 -30.76
C ASN A 123 6.49 16.56 -30.16
N GLU A 124 6.16 15.78 -29.11
CA GLU A 124 7.04 14.71 -28.61
C GLU A 124 6.88 13.49 -29.52
N THR A 125 7.72 13.41 -30.55
CA THR A 125 7.84 12.24 -31.43
C THR A 125 9.15 11.49 -31.16
N PRO A 126 9.12 10.17 -31.06
CA PRO A 126 8.00 9.25 -31.32
C PRO A 126 6.98 9.20 -30.19
N ALA A 127 5.76 8.73 -30.51
CA ALA A 127 4.75 8.46 -29.47
C ALA A 127 5.34 7.53 -28.41
N PRO A 128 5.16 7.85 -27.10
CA PRO A 128 5.73 7.03 -26.04
C PRO A 128 5.20 5.60 -26.11
N ALA A 129 6.09 4.64 -25.89
CA ALA A 129 5.69 3.23 -25.88
C ALA A 129 4.71 2.95 -24.70
N PRO A 130 3.88 1.91 -24.78
CA PRO A 130 2.91 1.58 -23.73
C PRO A 130 3.52 1.46 -22.32
N HIS A 131 4.76 0.98 -22.22
CA HIS A 131 5.49 0.88 -20.94
C HIS A 131 6.08 2.22 -20.47
N GLU A 132 6.08 3.25 -21.32
CA GLU A 132 6.57 4.60 -21.00
C GLU A 132 5.44 5.57 -20.63
N SER A 133 4.20 5.14 -20.76
CA SER A 133 3.03 5.98 -20.60
C SER A 133 1.91 5.29 -19.83
N TYR A 134 0.93 6.08 -19.43
CA TYR A 134 -0.36 5.61 -18.92
C TYR A 134 -1.46 6.11 -19.87
N THR A 135 -2.28 5.18 -20.36
CA THR A 135 -3.34 5.52 -21.33
C THR A 135 -4.71 5.24 -20.72
N VAL A 136 -5.55 6.26 -20.66
CA VAL A 136 -6.95 6.13 -20.20
C VAL A 136 -7.86 7.00 -21.06
N HIS A 137 -9.03 6.47 -21.43
CA HIS A 137 -10.02 7.14 -22.30
C HIS A 137 -9.40 7.74 -23.60
N GLY A 138 -8.43 7.05 -24.21
CA GLY A 138 -7.76 7.50 -25.42
C GLY A 138 -6.74 8.63 -25.23
N HIS A 139 -6.46 9.01 -23.99
CA HIS A 139 -5.44 10.01 -23.66
C HIS A 139 -4.18 9.35 -23.10
N CYS A 140 -3.03 9.74 -23.65
CA CYS A 140 -1.73 9.26 -23.22
C CYS A 140 -1.07 10.26 -22.27
N TYR A 141 -0.71 9.80 -21.08
CA TYR A 141 -0.04 10.56 -20.04
C TYR A 141 1.38 10.04 -19.85
N VAL A 142 2.33 10.95 -19.74
CA VAL A 142 3.76 10.61 -19.63
C VAL A 142 4.41 11.13 -18.36
N ARG A 143 3.74 12.06 -17.67
CA ARG A 143 4.22 12.69 -16.44
C ARG A 143 3.13 12.71 -15.40
N LEU A 144 3.55 12.68 -14.15
CA LEU A 144 2.66 12.88 -13.01
C LEU A 144 3.29 13.82 -11.99
N ARG A 145 2.44 14.50 -11.24
CA ARG A 145 2.80 15.34 -10.10
C ARG A 145 2.04 14.87 -8.87
N TRP A 146 2.74 14.75 -7.76
CA TRP A 146 2.13 14.40 -6.48
C TRP A 146 1.61 15.66 -5.79
N HIS A 147 0.44 15.54 -5.16
CA HIS A 147 -0.16 16.53 -4.28
C HIS A 147 -0.24 15.98 -2.86
N ASP A 148 0.25 16.75 -1.88
CA ASP A 148 0.18 16.41 -0.44
C ASP A 148 -1.20 16.71 0.13
#